data_990040c14bd6c092868bc00677691291
#
_entry.id   990040c14bd6c092868bc00677691291
#
_cell.length_a   1.000
_cell.length_b   1.000
_cell.length_c   1.000
_cell.angle_alpha   90.00
_cell.angle_beta   90.00
_cell.angle_gamma   90.00
#
_symmetry.space_group_name_H-M   'P 1'
#
loop_
_entity.id
_entity.type
_entity.pdbx_description
1 polymer ?
#
loop_
_entity_poly.entity_id
_entity_poly.type
_entity_poly.pdbx_seq_one_letter_code
_entity_poly.pdbx_strand_id
1 'polypeptide(L)'
;MKKYIIYIISFVVVALLQISCYDDKGDYDYHEVNSMEVKIPETKLRMPKDEAVEVSIVPEISQTLEQNEANLVFQWKKTKKGVKAGSERMIDYEDYSVGKECKITVEPYESENIGLMVVVTDRKNGTTWYQTGEVAIIRPLNPCWFILQEKEESGILGAIEGTPEGYYVYSDVFKSELNQAFPLSGKPLAVSARKNYGDSFLSSMLGFF
;
A
#
# COMPACT_ATOMS: atom_id res chain seq x y z
N MET A 1 40.67 66.43 8.13
CA MET A 1 40.11 66.19 6.79
C MET A 1 40.13 64.69 6.39
N LYS A 2 41.24 63.98 6.48
CA LYS A 2 41.29 62.53 6.05
C LYS A 2 40.28 61.59 6.72
N LYS A 3 39.97 61.82 7.98
CA LYS A 3 38.99 60.95 8.69
C LYS A 3 37.55 61.04 8.15
N TYR A 4 37.11 62.23 7.76
CA TYR A 4 35.78 62.47 7.20
C TYR A 4 35.62 61.84 5.80
N ILE A 5 36.67 61.79 5.03
CA ILE A 5 36.70 61.21 3.69
C ILE A 5 36.44 59.69 3.82
N ILE A 6 37.01 59.00 4.82
CA ILE A 6 36.84 57.60 5.07
C ILE A 6 35.36 57.26 5.43
N TYR A 7 34.75 58.10 6.27
CA TYR A 7 33.32 57.89 6.65
C TYR A 7 32.39 58.11 5.45
N ILE A 8 32.66 59.08 4.59
CA ILE A 8 31.87 59.35 3.39
C ILE A 8 32.02 58.19 2.41
N ILE A 9 33.22 57.67 2.19
CA ILE A 9 33.43 56.49 1.32
C ILE A 9 32.72 55.24 1.90
N SER A 10 32.83 55.01 3.21
CA SER A 10 32.14 53.88 3.86
C SER A 10 30.62 53.99 3.74
N PHE A 11 30.06 55.18 3.91
CA PHE A 11 28.62 55.42 3.76
C PHE A 11 28.14 55.19 2.32
N VAL A 12 28.91 55.65 1.33
CA VAL A 12 28.58 55.42 -0.10
C VAL A 12 28.63 53.93 -0.45
N VAL A 13 29.63 53.19 0.04
CA VAL A 13 29.73 51.74 -0.20
C VAL A 13 28.55 50.99 0.43
N VAL A 14 28.15 51.33 1.65
CA VAL A 14 26.99 50.73 2.30
C VAL A 14 25.68 51.08 1.56
N ALA A 15 25.55 52.33 1.09
CA ALA A 15 24.39 52.75 0.30
C ALA A 15 24.31 52.02 -1.06
N LEU A 16 25.46 51.76 -1.70
CA LEU A 16 25.49 50.98 -2.95
C LEU A 16 25.17 49.50 -2.77
N LEU A 17 25.45 48.93 -1.58
CA LEU A 17 25.08 47.53 -1.26
C LEU A 17 23.59 47.37 -1.03
N GLN A 18 22.85 48.41 -0.70
CA GLN A 18 21.41 48.37 -0.51
C GLN A 18 20.61 48.38 -1.84
N ILE A 19 21.25 48.76 -2.96
CA ILE A 19 20.60 48.80 -4.27
C ILE A 19 20.59 47.42 -4.96
N SER A 20 21.24 46.43 -4.35
CA SER A 20 21.31 45.07 -4.87
C SER A 20 20.02 44.24 -4.69
N CYS A 21 19.03 44.76 -3.95
CA CYS A 21 17.66 44.25 -4.06
C CYS A 21 16.96 44.92 -5.23
N TYR A 22 17.43 44.63 -6.42
CA TYR A 22 16.64 44.86 -7.63
C TYR A 22 15.41 43.98 -7.50
N ASP A 23 14.27 44.66 -7.34
CA ASP A 23 12.96 43.98 -7.45
C ASP A 23 12.96 43.33 -8.82
N ASP A 24 13.23 42.04 -8.83
CA ASP A 24 13.12 41.22 -10.05
C ASP A 24 11.64 41.21 -10.44
N LYS A 25 11.23 42.28 -11.12
CA LYS A 25 9.97 42.33 -11.84
C LYS A 25 10.12 41.53 -13.12
N GLY A 26 10.66 40.32 -12.95
CA GLY A 26 10.67 39.35 -14.02
C GLY A 26 9.24 39.25 -14.56
N ASP A 27 9.13 39.43 -15.84
CA ASP A 27 7.90 39.18 -16.60
C ASP A 27 7.70 37.67 -16.62
N TYR A 28 7.43 37.12 -15.41
CA TYR A 28 7.14 35.72 -15.26
C TYR A 28 5.73 35.51 -15.81
N ASP A 29 5.66 34.97 -17.00
CA ASP A 29 4.45 34.49 -17.59
C ASP A 29 4.00 33.26 -16.76
N TYR A 30 3.27 33.55 -15.68
CA TYR A 30 2.72 32.52 -14.81
C TYR A 30 1.60 31.78 -15.54
N HIS A 31 1.96 30.75 -16.25
CA HIS A 31 0.96 29.81 -16.73
C HIS A 31 0.42 29.01 -15.54
N GLU A 32 -0.88 28.89 -15.47
CA GLU A 32 -1.51 27.98 -14.50
C GLU A 32 -0.94 26.57 -14.72
N VAL A 33 -0.37 26.00 -13.67
CA VAL A 33 0.12 24.63 -13.70
C VAL A 33 -1.06 23.69 -13.51
N ASN A 34 -1.21 22.75 -14.44
CA ASN A 34 -2.17 21.68 -14.27
C ASN A 34 -1.80 20.88 -13.02
N SER A 35 -2.60 20.98 -11.97
CA SER A 35 -2.43 20.13 -10.79
C SER A 35 -3.24 18.85 -10.96
N MET A 36 -2.70 17.76 -10.44
CA MET A 36 -3.29 16.44 -10.58
C MET A 36 -3.43 15.79 -9.20
N GLU A 37 -4.59 15.21 -8.96
CA GLU A 37 -4.82 14.29 -7.87
C GLU A 37 -4.88 12.87 -8.44
N VAL A 38 -4.07 11.99 -7.88
CA VAL A 38 -3.97 10.58 -8.27
C VAL A 38 -4.41 9.75 -7.08
N LYS A 39 -5.35 8.84 -7.27
CA LYS A 39 -5.84 7.97 -6.21
C LYS A 39 -5.81 6.51 -6.66
N ILE A 40 -5.18 5.65 -5.89
CA ILE A 40 -5.24 4.20 -6.07
C ILE A 40 -6.45 3.69 -5.29
N PRO A 41 -7.40 2.97 -5.92
CA PRO A 41 -8.55 2.42 -5.21
C PRO A 41 -8.13 1.38 -4.19
N GLU A 42 -8.84 1.36 -3.05
CA GLU A 42 -8.62 0.34 -2.03
C GLU A 42 -8.91 -1.04 -2.61
N THR A 43 -7.94 -1.93 -2.54
CA THR A 43 -8.05 -3.27 -3.11
C THR A 43 -7.80 -4.29 -2.01
N LYS A 44 -8.78 -5.17 -1.79
CA LYS A 44 -8.69 -6.26 -0.82
C LYS A 44 -8.88 -7.59 -1.54
N LEU A 45 -7.98 -8.52 -1.27
CA LEU A 45 -8.03 -9.87 -1.83
C LEU A 45 -7.91 -10.88 -0.70
N ARG A 46 -8.81 -11.86 -0.69
CA ARG A 46 -8.63 -13.02 0.18
C ARG A 46 -7.42 -13.82 -0.31
N MET A 47 -6.56 -14.22 0.61
CA MET A 47 -5.35 -15.01 0.31
C MET A 47 -5.70 -16.19 -0.60
N PRO A 48 -5.13 -16.29 -1.82
CA PRO A 48 -5.35 -17.42 -2.70
C PRO A 48 -4.79 -18.70 -2.11
N LYS A 49 -5.39 -19.86 -2.41
CA LYS A 49 -4.94 -21.17 -1.91
C LYS A 49 -4.39 -22.08 -2.99
N ASP A 50 -5.13 -22.27 -4.05
CA ASP A 50 -4.85 -23.32 -5.03
C ASP A 50 -4.20 -22.76 -6.30
N GLU A 51 -4.65 -21.60 -6.74
CA GLU A 51 -4.21 -20.94 -7.96
C GLU A 51 -3.87 -19.47 -7.71
N ALA A 52 -2.94 -18.95 -8.48
CA ALA A 52 -2.62 -17.52 -8.46
C ALA A 52 -3.82 -16.70 -8.97
N VAL A 53 -4.06 -15.55 -8.35
CA VAL A 53 -5.15 -14.63 -8.71
C VAL A 53 -4.56 -13.36 -9.30
N GLU A 54 -5.03 -12.96 -10.49
CA GLU A 54 -4.70 -11.68 -11.09
C GLU A 54 -5.69 -10.62 -10.63
N VAL A 55 -5.16 -9.51 -10.12
CA VAL A 55 -5.92 -8.33 -9.67
C VAL A 55 -5.57 -7.16 -10.60
N SER A 56 -6.59 -6.54 -11.17
CA SER A 56 -6.45 -5.35 -12.02
C SER A 56 -6.74 -4.08 -11.23
N ILE A 57 -5.84 -3.12 -11.31
CA ILE A 57 -5.92 -1.84 -10.58
C ILE A 57 -5.79 -0.70 -11.58
N VAL A 58 -6.76 0.20 -11.57
CA VAL A 58 -6.78 1.41 -12.41
C VAL A 58 -6.86 2.63 -11.49
N PRO A 59 -5.92 3.59 -11.55
CA PRO A 59 -5.95 4.77 -10.71
C PRO A 59 -7.04 5.73 -11.18
N GLU A 60 -7.64 6.41 -10.23
CA GLU A 60 -8.53 7.54 -10.45
C GLU A 60 -7.69 8.81 -10.62
N ILE A 61 -7.95 9.57 -11.68
CA ILE A 61 -7.21 10.81 -11.99
C ILE A 61 -8.19 11.98 -12.02
N SER A 62 -7.85 13.04 -11.31
CA SER A 62 -8.51 14.33 -11.37
C SER A 62 -7.50 15.42 -11.72
N GLN A 63 -7.80 16.26 -12.71
CA GLN A 63 -6.92 17.32 -13.21
C GLN A 63 -7.65 18.67 -13.14
N THR A 64 -6.93 19.75 -12.83
CA THR A 64 -7.54 21.09 -12.71
C THR A 64 -7.78 21.77 -14.04
N LEU A 65 -6.86 21.65 -14.99
CA LEU A 65 -6.92 22.41 -16.25
C LEU A 65 -7.31 21.54 -17.45
N GLU A 66 -7.05 20.25 -17.41
CA GLU A 66 -7.24 19.39 -18.57
C GLU A 66 -7.88 18.06 -18.15
N GLN A 67 -8.97 17.68 -18.83
CA GLN A 67 -9.63 16.38 -18.57
C GLN A 67 -9.08 15.25 -19.46
N ASN A 68 -8.16 15.56 -20.37
CA ASN A 68 -7.62 14.59 -21.32
C ASN A 68 -6.39 13.88 -20.76
N GLU A 69 -6.49 12.58 -20.54
CA GLU A 69 -5.41 11.74 -20.06
C GLU A 69 -4.41 11.31 -21.16
N ALA A 70 -4.62 11.68 -22.43
CA ALA A 70 -3.79 11.23 -23.56
C ALA A 70 -2.30 11.63 -23.43
N ASN A 71 -2.02 12.68 -22.67
CA ASN A 71 -0.67 13.14 -22.41
C ASN A 71 -0.03 12.51 -21.17
N LEU A 72 -0.77 11.71 -20.44
CA LEU A 72 -0.28 11.08 -19.22
C LEU A 72 0.44 9.77 -19.51
N VAL A 73 1.57 9.59 -18.85
CA VAL A 73 2.33 8.33 -18.84
C VAL A 73 2.27 7.76 -17.44
N PHE A 74 1.91 6.50 -17.36
CA PHE A 74 1.79 5.78 -16.11
C PHE A 74 2.92 4.76 -15.98
N GLN A 75 3.64 4.80 -14.87
CA GLN A 75 4.62 3.81 -14.49
C GLN A 75 4.26 3.26 -13.11
N TRP A 76 4.12 1.97 -13.02
CA TRP A 76 3.86 1.30 -11.76
C TRP A 76 5.13 0.73 -11.17
N LYS A 77 5.21 0.82 -9.86
CA LYS A 77 6.28 0.24 -9.07
C LYS A 77 5.66 -0.63 -7.98
N LYS A 78 6.35 -1.70 -7.62
CA LYS A 78 5.98 -2.63 -6.56
C LYS A 78 7.01 -2.56 -5.44
N THR A 79 6.58 -2.76 -4.19
CA THR A 79 7.53 -2.85 -3.07
C THR A 79 8.52 -3.99 -3.28
N LYS A 80 9.78 -3.73 -2.96
CA LYS A 80 10.82 -4.76 -2.95
C LYS A 80 10.53 -5.82 -1.90
N LYS A 81 11.05 -7.02 -2.12
CA LYS A 81 10.87 -8.12 -1.16
C LYS A 81 11.37 -7.74 0.24
N GLY A 82 10.54 -8.00 1.25
CA GLY A 82 10.84 -7.68 2.65
C GLY A 82 10.57 -6.23 3.05
N VAL A 83 10.05 -5.41 2.15
CA VAL A 83 9.58 -4.05 2.45
C VAL A 83 8.08 -4.10 2.69
N LYS A 84 7.64 -3.49 3.79
CA LYS A 84 6.20 -3.40 4.10
C LYS A 84 5.48 -2.54 3.08
N ALA A 85 4.26 -2.93 2.73
CA ALA A 85 3.34 -2.09 1.97
C ALA A 85 3.11 -0.74 2.68
N GLY A 86 2.85 0.31 1.90
CA GLY A 86 2.64 1.66 2.43
C GLY A 86 3.92 2.45 2.71
N SER A 87 5.10 1.98 2.29
CA SER A 87 6.30 2.81 2.31
C SER A 87 6.15 4.03 1.41
N GLU A 88 6.55 5.20 1.89
CA GLU A 88 6.57 6.44 1.09
C GLU A 88 7.91 6.68 0.40
N ARG A 89 8.91 5.83 0.66
CA ARG A 89 10.26 5.98 0.14
C ARG A 89 10.38 5.35 -1.26
N MET A 90 10.68 6.15 -2.27
CA MET A 90 10.85 5.68 -3.65
C MET A 90 11.89 4.53 -3.78
N ILE A 91 12.93 4.54 -2.95
CA ILE A 91 13.98 3.52 -2.95
C ILE A 91 13.48 2.12 -2.53
N ASP A 92 12.35 2.06 -1.86
CA ASP A 92 11.74 0.81 -1.39
C ASP A 92 10.94 0.09 -2.48
N TYR A 93 10.84 0.72 -3.66
CA TYR A 93 10.10 0.20 -4.81
C TYR A 93 11.03 -0.18 -5.95
N GLU A 94 10.57 -1.08 -6.79
CA GLU A 94 11.17 -1.46 -8.06
C GLU A 94 10.16 -1.30 -9.20
N ASP A 95 10.64 -1.09 -10.41
CA ASP A 95 9.79 -0.95 -11.59
C ASP A 95 9.02 -2.25 -11.83
N TYR A 96 7.72 -2.12 -12.10
CA TYR A 96 6.84 -3.27 -12.24
C TYR A 96 6.14 -3.32 -13.60
N SER A 97 5.35 -2.30 -13.93
CA SER A 97 4.62 -2.26 -15.21
C SER A 97 4.44 -0.84 -15.72
N VAL A 98 4.03 -0.71 -16.98
CA VAL A 98 3.74 0.55 -17.66
C VAL A 98 2.32 0.51 -18.21
N GLY A 99 1.62 1.65 -18.16
CA GLY A 99 0.24 1.77 -18.61
C GLY A 99 -0.70 2.15 -17.46
N LYS A 100 -1.92 2.60 -17.80
CA LYS A 100 -2.88 3.06 -16.79
C LYS A 100 -3.35 1.90 -15.91
N GLU A 101 -3.60 0.73 -16.49
CA GLU A 101 -3.97 -0.48 -15.76
C GLU A 101 -2.71 -1.20 -15.26
N CYS A 102 -2.72 -1.57 -13.99
CA CYS A 102 -1.71 -2.44 -13.38
C CYS A 102 -2.34 -3.79 -13.05
N LYS A 103 -1.73 -4.87 -13.55
CA LYS A 103 -2.14 -6.24 -13.26
C LYS A 103 -1.15 -6.87 -12.30
N ILE A 104 -1.62 -7.25 -11.12
CA ILE A 104 -0.83 -7.88 -10.06
C ILE A 104 -1.22 -9.33 -9.94
N THR A 105 -0.26 -10.22 -10.07
CA THR A 105 -0.44 -11.64 -9.76
C THR A 105 -0.13 -11.86 -8.29
N VAL A 106 -1.09 -12.41 -7.57
CA VAL A 106 -0.95 -12.82 -6.18
C VAL A 106 -0.85 -14.33 -6.14
N GLU A 107 0.29 -14.81 -5.69
CA GLU A 107 0.59 -16.24 -5.62
C GLU A 107 -0.19 -16.94 -4.52
N PRO A 108 -0.39 -18.27 -4.63
CA PRO A 108 -0.99 -19.04 -3.55
C PRO A 108 -0.23 -18.87 -2.22
N TYR A 109 -0.99 -18.74 -1.15
CA TYR A 109 -0.47 -18.53 0.21
C TYR A 109 0.33 -17.23 0.42
N GLU A 110 0.26 -16.27 -0.52
CA GLU A 110 0.77 -14.92 -0.28
C GLU A 110 0.02 -14.31 0.90
N SER A 111 0.75 -13.97 1.94
CA SER A 111 0.17 -13.50 3.21
C SER A 111 0.54 -12.05 3.54
N GLU A 112 1.42 -11.45 2.76
CA GLU A 112 1.86 -10.07 2.95
C GLU A 112 1.12 -9.13 2.00
N ASN A 113 0.76 -7.94 2.49
CA ASN A 113 0.20 -6.91 1.63
C ASN A 113 1.22 -6.51 0.57
N ILE A 114 0.76 -6.30 -0.64
CA ILE A 114 1.60 -5.89 -1.77
C ILE A 114 1.50 -4.37 -1.91
N GLY A 115 2.58 -3.66 -1.60
CA GLY A 115 2.65 -2.23 -1.77
C GLY A 115 2.86 -1.84 -3.24
N LEU A 116 2.15 -0.82 -3.67
CA LEU A 116 2.19 -0.28 -5.02
C LEU A 116 2.47 1.22 -4.98
N MET A 117 3.08 1.71 -6.03
CA MET A 117 3.21 3.14 -6.29
C MET A 117 2.95 3.37 -7.77
N VAL A 118 2.05 4.27 -8.09
CA VAL A 118 1.89 4.78 -9.44
C VAL A 118 2.61 6.11 -9.57
N VAL A 119 3.37 6.26 -10.63
CA VAL A 119 4.03 7.50 -11.03
C VAL A 119 3.39 7.95 -12.32
N VAL A 120 2.80 9.15 -12.32
CA VAL A 120 2.10 9.73 -13.46
C VAL A 120 2.87 10.95 -13.92
N THR A 121 3.27 10.97 -15.18
CA THR A 121 4.02 12.07 -15.79
C THR A 121 3.20 12.71 -16.91
N ASP A 122 3.01 14.02 -16.86
CA ASP A 122 2.46 14.80 -17.96
C ASP A 122 3.55 15.09 -19.00
N ARG A 123 3.38 14.57 -20.22
CA ARG A 123 4.35 14.77 -21.32
C ARG A 123 4.48 16.21 -21.80
N LYS A 124 3.46 17.05 -21.55
CA LYS A 124 3.47 18.45 -22.03
C LYS A 124 4.46 19.30 -21.25
N ASN A 125 4.50 19.11 -19.94
CA ASN A 125 5.28 19.96 -19.04
C ASN A 125 6.34 19.20 -18.23
N GLY A 126 6.36 17.86 -18.33
CA GLY A 126 7.30 17.00 -17.60
C GLY A 126 6.99 16.88 -16.10
N THR A 127 5.89 17.44 -15.63
CA THR A 127 5.52 17.34 -14.21
C THR A 127 5.14 15.92 -13.86
N THR A 128 5.57 15.48 -12.68
CA THR A 128 5.38 14.10 -12.22
C THR A 128 4.67 14.10 -10.86
N TRP A 129 3.68 13.26 -10.73
CA TRP A 129 2.96 12.96 -9.48
C TRP A 129 3.14 11.50 -9.14
N TYR A 130 3.08 11.19 -7.87
CA TYR A 130 3.09 9.79 -7.43
C TYR A 130 2.08 9.57 -6.31
N GLN A 131 1.53 8.38 -6.26
CA GLN A 131 0.63 7.94 -5.21
C GLN A 131 0.97 6.51 -4.82
N THR A 132 0.97 6.25 -3.52
CA THR A 132 1.14 4.90 -2.97
C THR A 132 -0.20 4.30 -2.62
N GLY A 133 -0.26 2.98 -2.70
CA GLY A 133 -1.42 2.17 -2.31
C GLY A 133 -0.98 0.74 -2.04
N GLU A 134 -1.93 -0.13 -1.80
CA GLU A 134 -1.63 -1.54 -1.57
C GLU A 134 -2.76 -2.47 -2.03
N VAL A 135 -2.40 -3.70 -2.34
CA VAL A 135 -3.32 -4.82 -2.35
C VAL A 135 -3.27 -5.45 -0.95
N ALA A 136 -4.33 -5.27 -0.19
CA ALA A 136 -4.42 -5.83 1.15
C ALA A 136 -4.80 -7.31 1.07
N ILE A 137 -3.94 -8.18 1.59
CA ILE A 137 -4.19 -9.62 1.62
C ILE A 137 -4.93 -9.98 2.90
N ILE A 138 -6.18 -10.41 2.75
CA ILE A 138 -7.01 -10.88 3.85
C ILE A 138 -6.65 -12.33 4.13
N ARG A 139 -6.01 -12.56 5.26
CA ARG A 139 -5.70 -13.91 5.73
C ARG A 139 -6.96 -14.59 6.22
N PRO A 140 -7.14 -15.90 5.94
CA PRO A 140 -8.27 -16.65 6.47
C PRO A 140 -8.24 -16.70 8.01
N LEU A 141 -9.41 -16.92 8.60
CA LEU A 141 -9.60 -17.08 10.04
C LEU A 141 -9.24 -15.86 10.89
N ASN A 142 -9.35 -14.64 10.34
CA ASN A 142 -9.03 -13.41 11.06
C ASN A 142 -10.04 -12.28 10.77
N PRO A 143 -11.00 -11.93 11.66
CA PRO A 143 -11.40 -12.65 12.88
C PRO A 143 -12.32 -13.84 12.61
N CYS A 144 -12.32 -14.83 13.47
CA CYS A 144 -13.21 -15.98 13.34
C CYS A 144 -13.68 -16.53 14.70
N TRP A 145 -14.74 -17.33 14.63
CA TRP A 145 -15.26 -18.13 15.74
C TRP A 145 -14.85 -19.56 15.51
N PHE A 146 -14.22 -20.19 16.50
CA PHE A 146 -13.92 -21.62 16.45
C PHE A 146 -15.01 -22.45 17.07
N ILE A 147 -15.35 -23.58 16.43
CA ILE A 147 -16.38 -24.50 16.86
C ILE A 147 -15.74 -25.89 16.95
N LEU A 148 -15.64 -26.39 18.16
CA LEU A 148 -15.18 -27.75 18.39
C LEU A 148 -16.38 -28.69 18.31
N GLN A 149 -16.31 -29.69 17.44
CA GLN A 149 -17.38 -30.65 17.17
C GLN A 149 -16.90 -32.09 17.40
N GLU A 150 -17.79 -32.95 17.88
CA GLU A 150 -17.54 -34.37 17.92
C GLU A 150 -18.16 -35.02 16.68
N LYS A 151 -17.40 -35.83 15.98
CA LYS A 151 -17.85 -36.65 14.87
C LYS A 151 -17.19 -38.02 14.94
N GLU A 152 -17.97 -39.06 15.09
CA GLU A 152 -17.51 -40.47 15.05
C GLU A 152 -16.35 -40.74 16.04
N GLU A 153 -16.49 -40.28 17.29
CA GLU A 153 -15.48 -40.35 18.36
C GLU A 153 -14.20 -39.57 18.12
N SER A 154 -14.20 -38.66 17.14
CA SER A 154 -13.10 -37.76 16.82
C SER A 154 -13.50 -36.29 17.00
N GLY A 155 -12.56 -35.46 17.38
CA GLY A 155 -12.76 -34.02 17.41
C GLY A 155 -12.55 -33.41 16.02
N ILE A 156 -13.44 -32.49 15.61
CA ILE A 156 -13.27 -31.67 14.41
C ILE A 156 -13.29 -30.20 14.83
N LEU A 157 -12.34 -29.42 14.34
CA LEU A 157 -12.32 -27.98 14.52
C LEU A 157 -12.94 -27.30 13.31
N GLY A 158 -14.14 -26.77 13.47
CA GLY A 158 -14.76 -25.86 12.52
C GLY A 158 -14.45 -24.40 12.84
N ALA A 159 -14.74 -23.50 11.91
CA ALA A 159 -14.69 -22.06 12.15
C ALA A 159 -15.76 -21.33 11.35
N ILE A 160 -16.18 -20.17 11.86
CA ILE A 160 -17.01 -19.19 11.15
C ILE A 160 -16.23 -17.88 11.11
N GLU A 161 -15.92 -17.43 9.92
CA GLU A 161 -15.23 -16.17 9.67
C GLU A 161 -16.21 -15.14 9.15
N GLY A 162 -16.19 -13.93 9.73
CA GLY A 162 -16.93 -12.78 9.20
C GLY A 162 -16.18 -12.18 8.00
N THR A 163 -16.87 -11.99 6.89
CA THR A 163 -16.36 -11.30 5.71
C THR A 163 -17.24 -10.08 5.39
N PRO A 164 -16.79 -9.11 4.59
CA PRO A 164 -17.66 -8.02 4.15
C PRO A 164 -18.91 -8.47 3.42
N GLU A 165 -18.85 -9.62 2.75
CA GLU A 165 -19.95 -10.21 1.99
C GLU A 165 -20.86 -11.12 2.86
N GLY A 166 -20.49 -11.39 4.13
CA GLY A 166 -21.24 -12.25 5.04
C GLY A 166 -20.35 -13.16 5.88
N TYR A 167 -20.65 -14.45 5.88
CA TYR A 167 -19.91 -15.42 6.67
C TYR A 167 -19.34 -16.54 5.80
N TYR A 168 -18.10 -16.92 6.09
CA TYR A 168 -17.49 -18.11 5.51
C TYR A 168 -17.40 -19.21 6.57
N VAL A 169 -17.85 -20.42 6.23
CA VAL A 169 -17.91 -21.55 7.17
C VAL A 169 -16.89 -22.61 6.79
N TYR A 170 -16.01 -22.91 7.71
CA TYR A 170 -15.04 -24.00 7.63
C TYR A 170 -15.58 -25.18 8.40
N SER A 171 -15.87 -26.28 7.71
CA SER A 171 -16.33 -27.52 8.37
C SER A 171 -15.20 -28.25 9.09
N ASP A 172 -13.98 -28.12 8.60
CA ASP A 172 -12.75 -28.66 9.17
C ASP A 172 -11.58 -27.72 8.79
N VAL A 173 -11.11 -26.93 9.77
CA VAL A 173 -10.07 -25.93 9.57
C VAL A 173 -8.75 -26.58 9.14
N PHE A 174 -8.39 -27.72 9.70
CA PHE A 174 -7.12 -28.36 9.35
C PHE A 174 -7.13 -28.87 7.92
N LYS A 175 -8.22 -29.48 7.51
CA LYS A 175 -8.36 -29.98 6.15
C LYS A 175 -8.47 -28.84 5.13
N SER A 176 -9.24 -27.80 5.43
CA SER A 176 -9.51 -26.71 4.49
C SER A 176 -8.38 -25.68 4.41
N GLU A 177 -7.67 -25.41 5.52
CA GLU A 177 -6.65 -24.34 5.55
C GLU A 177 -5.21 -24.86 5.51
N LEU A 178 -4.96 -26.04 6.06
CA LEU A 178 -3.61 -26.61 6.10
C LEU A 178 -3.41 -27.72 5.05
N ASN A 179 -4.47 -28.09 4.33
CA ASN A 179 -4.47 -29.22 3.40
C ASN A 179 -3.92 -30.53 4.04
N GLN A 180 -4.11 -30.66 5.36
CA GLN A 180 -3.63 -31.78 6.16
C GLN A 180 -4.80 -32.36 6.94
N ALA A 181 -4.95 -33.67 6.89
CA ALA A 181 -5.82 -34.38 7.82
C ALA A 181 -5.10 -34.43 9.18
N PHE A 182 -5.62 -33.69 10.17
CA PHE A 182 -5.13 -33.76 11.53
C PHE A 182 -6.18 -34.50 12.37
N PRO A 183 -6.06 -35.81 12.52
CA PRO A 183 -7.07 -36.57 13.29
C PRO A 183 -6.89 -36.22 14.77
N LEU A 184 -7.87 -35.49 15.29
CA LEU A 184 -8.02 -35.30 16.73
C LEU A 184 -8.69 -36.58 17.28
N SER A 185 -7.92 -37.47 17.88
CA SER A 185 -8.46 -38.68 18.48
C SER A 185 -9.08 -38.39 19.83
N GLY A 186 -10.23 -38.99 20.11
CA GLY A 186 -10.94 -38.90 21.38
C GLY A 186 -12.01 -37.80 21.40
N LYS A 187 -12.77 -37.75 22.52
CA LYS A 187 -13.82 -36.74 22.69
C LYS A 187 -13.22 -35.33 22.92
N PRO A 188 -13.67 -34.37 22.15
CA PRO A 188 -13.21 -33.02 22.36
C PRO A 188 -13.78 -32.44 23.65
N LEU A 189 -12.94 -31.83 24.50
CA LEU A 189 -13.37 -31.20 25.73
C LEU A 189 -13.44 -29.68 25.62
N ALA A 190 -12.43 -29.09 25.04
CA ALA A 190 -12.36 -27.64 24.87
C ALA A 190 -11.39 -27.23 23.76
N VAL A 191 -11.53 -26.02 23.25
CA VAL A 191 -10.57 -25.37 22.37
C VAL A 191 -10.19 -24.02 22.94
N SER A 192 -8.90 -23.72 22.95
CA SER A 192 -8.39 -22.42 23.31
C SER A 192 -7.50 -21.89 22.20
N ALA A 193 -7.70 -20.64 21.81
CA ALA A 193 -6.89 -19.96 20.81
C ALA A 193 -6.26 -18.72 21.44
N ARG A 194 -4.95 -18.57 21.28
CA ARG A 194 -4.23 -17.37 21.70
C ARG A 194 -3.66 -16.67 20.48
N LYS A 195 -4.01 -15.39 20.31
CA LYS A 195 -3.40 -14.54 19.30
C LYS A 195 -2.06 -14.00 19.83
N ASN A 196 -0.96 -14.34 19.18
CA ASN A 196 0.32 -13.67 19.43
C ASN A 196 0.42 -12.43 18.53
N TYR A 197 0.79 -11.30 19.12
CA TYR A 197 1.02 -10.07 18.39
C TYR A 197 2.23 -10.27 17.44
N GLY A 198 2.00 -10.11 16.14
CA GLY A 198 3.06 -10.18 15.13
C GLY A 198 3.17 -11.48 14.34
N ASP A 199 2.53 -12.56 14.80
CA ASP A 199 2.59 -13.85 14.11
C ASP A 199 1.34 -14.12 13.27
N SER A 200 1.51 -14.94 12.22
CA SER A 200 0.36 -15.49 11.49
C SER A 200 -0.50 -16.36 12.43
N PHE A 201 -1.80 -16.45 12.16
CA PHE A 201 -2.71 -17.29 12.96
C PHE A 201 -2.21 -18.73 13.16
N LEU A 202 -1.53 -19.28 12.15
CA LEU A 202 -1.00 -20.66 12.17
C LEU A 202 0.16 -20.86 13.16
N SER A 203 0.82 -19.78 13.61
CA SER A 203 1.83 -19.83 14.67
C SER A 203 1.24 -19.66 16.07
N SER A 204 -0.05 -19.32 16.18
CA SER A 204 -0.76 -19.24 17.45
C SER A 204 -1.10 -20.66 17.91
N MET A 205 -0.52 -21.09 19.06
CA MET A 205 -0.76 -22.44 19.59
C MET A 205 -2.25 -22.66 19.85
N LEU A 206 -2.85 -23.61 19.13
CA LEU A 206 -4.11 -24.20 19.48
C LEU A 206 -3.83 -25.26 20.57
N GLY A 207 -4.27 -25.00 21.78
CA GLY A 207 -4.23 -25.97 22.87
C GLY A 207 -5.55 -26.78 22.87
N PHE A 208 -5.46 -28.08 22.83
CA PHE A 208 -6.59 -28.98 23.06
C PHE A 208 -6.43 -29.57 24.48
N PHE A 209 -7.46 -29.45 25.27
CA PHE A 209 -7.52 -29.99 26.61
C PHE A 209 -8.66 -30.98 26.72
#